data_5812a9b2d56e31225dd97c8d2152ce2a
#
_entry.id   5812a9b2d56e31225dd97c8d2152ce2a
#
_cell.length_a   1.000
_cell.length_b   1.000
_cell.length_c   1.000
_cell.angle_alpha   90.00
_cell.angle_beta   90.00
_cell.angle_gamma   90.00
#
_symmetry.space_group_name_H-M   'P 1'
#
loop_
_entity.id
_entity.type
_entity.pdbx_description
1 polymer ?
#
loop_
_entity_poly.entity_id
_entity_poly.type
_entity_poly.pdbx_seq_one_letter_code
_entity_poly.pdbx_strand_id
1 'polypeptide(L)'
;MPISNAEREYIVGGVVDDLRNDGRGRLDYRQITIDLGVVPQSSGSARVRLGIIPRETTDVIVAVKADIGTPPKDNPTHGRIQCAVELSAIADVDYMGRGGETLGVELARALERSLTGQTTGGMG
;
A
#
# COMPACT_ATOMS: atom_id res chain seq x y z
N MET A 1 -1.49 5.64 -16.36
CA MET A 1 -1.85 5.87 -17.77
C MET A 1 -3.35 5.88 -17.95
N PRO A 2 -3.90 6.93 -18.53
CA PRO A 2 -5.32 6.90 -18.84
C PRO A 2 -5.60 5.85 -19.92
N ILE A 3 -6.60 5.03 -19.68
CA ILE A 3 -7.06 4.02 -20.64
C ILE A 3 -8.05 4.64 -21.61
N SER A 4 -8.08 4.14 -22.86
CA SER A 4 -9.04 4.60 -23.84
C SER A 4 -10.47 4.16 -23.48
N ASN A 5 -11.47 4.83 -24.05
CA ASN A 5 -12.86 4.44 -23.82
C ASN A 5 -13.15 3.02 -24.30
N ALA A 6 -12.55 2.61 -25.41
CA ALA A 6 -12.71 1.24 -25.93
C ALA A 6 -12.11 0.19 -25.00
N GLU A 7 -10.93 0.45 -24.42
CA GLU A 7 -10.32 -0.42 -23.40
C GLU A 7 -11.19 -0.49 -22.15
N ARG A 8 -11.71 0.63 -21.71
CA ARG A 8 -12.59 0.70 -20.54
C ARG A 8 -13.85 -0.13 -20.74
N GLU A 9 -14.50 0.02 -21.88
CA GLU A 9 -15.70 -0.77 -22.22
C GLU A 9 -15.39 -2.26 -22.28
N TYR A 10 -14.27 -2.64 -22.85
CA TYR A 10 -13.82 -4.04 -22.91
C TYR A 10 -13.59 -4.62 -21.52
N ILE A 11 -12.91 -3.89 -20.64
CA ILE A 11 -12.64 -4.32 -19.26
C ILE A 11 -13.94 -4.44 -18.46
N VAL A 12 -14.83 -3.45 -18.54
CA VAL A 12 -16.12 -3.45 -17.86
C VAL A 12 -17.00 -4.59 -18.36
N GLY A 13 -17.05 -4.81 -19.68
CA GLY A 13 -17.78 -5.93 -20.28
C GLY A 13 -17.26 -7.28 -19.80
N GLY A 14 -15.94 -7.43 -19.70
CA GLY A 14 -15.33 -8.64 -19.15
C GLY A 14 -15.73 -8.90 -17.70
N VAL A 15 -15.74 -7.87 -16.87
CA VAL A 15 -16.15 -8.00 -15.46
C VAL A 15 -17.62 -8.38 -15.34
N VAL A 16 -18.49 -7.84 -16.19
CA VAL A 16 -19.91 -8.22 -16.25
C VAL A 16 -20.07 -9.70 -16.61
N ASP A 17 -19.25 -10.21 -17.52
CA ASP A 17 -19.25 -11.62 -17.94
C ASP A 17 -18.43 -12.55 -17.02
N ASP A 18 -18.01 -12.07 -15.86
CA ASP A 18 -17.19 -12.78 -14.88
C ASP A 18 -15.83 -13.23 -15.41
N LEU A 19 -15.25 -12.45 -16.31
CA LEU A 19 -13.95 -12.72 -16.90
C LEU A 19 -13.12 -11.43 -16.96
N ARG A 20 -12.00 -11.39 -16.25
CA ARG A 20 -11.04 -10.28 -16.31
C ARG A 20 -10.01 -10.51 -17.42
N ASN A 21 -9.28 -9.45 -17.78
CA ASN A 21 -8.23 -9.52 -18.81
C ASN A 21 -7.16 -10.59 -18.56
N ASP A 22 -6.89 -10.91 -17.31
CA ASP A 22 -5.90 -11.91 -16.90
C ASP A 22 -6.47 -13.30 -16.68
N GLY A 23 -7.73 -13.53 -17.03
CA GLY A 23 -8.40 -14.83 -16.93
C GLY A 23 -9.00 -15.14 -15.58
N ARG A 24 -8.91 -14.24 -14.60
CA ARG A 24 -9.53 -14.43 -13.29
C ARG A 24 -11.04 -14.14 -13.35
N GLY A 25 -11.80 -14.76 -12.46
CA GLY A 25 -13.17 -14.34 -12.18
C GLY A 25 -13.19 -12.95 -11.50
N ARG A 26 -14.35 -12.30 -11.51
CA ARG A 26 -14.50 -10.94 -10.98
C ARG A 26 -14.21 -10.82 -9.48
N LEU A 27 -14.41 -11.90 -8.72
CA LEU A 27 -14.16 -11.94 -7.27
C LEU A 27 -12.84 -12.59 -6.89
N ASP A 28 -12.06 -13.05 -7.86
CA ASP A 28 -10.77 -13.67 -7.61
C ASP A 28 -9.69 -12.63 -7.32
N TYR A 29 -8.95 -12.84 -6.24
CA TYR A 29 -7.78 -12.02 -5.96
C TYR A 29 -6.63 -12.34 -6.91
N ARG A 30 -5.78 -11.38 -7.17
CA ARG A 30 -4.48 -11.64 -7.78
C ARG A 30 -3.64 -12.49 -6.84
N GLN A 31 -2.71 -13.24 -7.38
CA GLN A 31 -1.81 -14.04 -6.57
C GLN A 31 -1.02 -13.14 -5.60
N ILE A 32 -1.02 -13.52 -4.34
CA ILE A 32 -0.31 -12.79 -3.27
C ILE A 32 0.89 -13.64 -2.84
N THR A 33 2.07 -13.06 -2.88
CA THR A 33 3.29 -13.69 -2.38
C THR A 33 3.84 -12.87 -1.22
N ILE A 34 4.13 -13.50 -0.10
CA ILE A 34 4.63 -12.82 1.11
C ILE A 34 5.96 -13.45 1.51
N ASP A 35 6.99 -12.61 1.65
CA ASP A 35 8.29 -12.99 2.18
C ASP A 35 8.54 -12.22 3.48
N LEU A 36 8.91 -12.91 4.53
CA LEU A 36 9.20 -12.31 5.83
C LEU A 36 10.71 -12.14 6.04
N GLY A 37 11.08 -11.19 6.88
CA GLY A 37 12.47 -11.00 7.29
C GLY A 37 13.37 -10.46 6.18
N VAL A 38 12.83 -9.67 5.25
CA VAL A 38 13.59 -9.14 4.10
C VAL A 38 14.54 -8.00 4.45
N VAL A 39 14.32 -7.33 5.59
CA VAL A 39 15.20 -6.25 6.09
C VAL A 39 15.72 -6.67 7.46
N PRO A 40 16.98 -7.19 7.54
CA PRO A 40 17.52 -7.73 8.77
C PRO A 40 17.72 -6.72 9.91
N GLN A 41 17.92 -5.45 9.57
CA GLN A 41 18.13 -4.37 10.55
C GLN A 41 16.86 -3.90 11.23
N SER A 42 15.70 -4.29 10.73
CA SER A 42 14.41 -3.92 11.31
C SER A 42 13.99 -4.89 12.41
N SER A 43 13.08 -4.45 13.27
CA SER A 43 12.45 -5.33 14.27
C SER A 43 11.53 -6.36 13.64
N GLY A 44 10.94 -6.03 12.52
CA GLY A 44 10.15 -6.93 11.68
C GLY A 44 10.02 -6.37 10.28
N SER A 45 9.92 -7.23 9.29
CA SER A 45 9.77 -6.81 7.89
C SER A 45 9.06 -7.85 7.07
N ALA A 46 8.44 -7.40 6.00
CA ALA A 46 7.78 -8.25 5.03
C ALA A 46 7.83 -7.61 3.64
N ARG A 47 7.87 -8.46 2.64
CA ARG A 47 7.67 -8.06 1.24
C ARG A 47 6.41 -8.72 0.73
N VAL A 48 5.52 -7.93 0.18
CA VAL A 48 4.25 -8.41 -0.39
C VAL A 48 4.22 -8.09 -1.87
N ARG A 49 3.97 -9.10 -2.67
CA ARG A 49 3.81 -8.96 -4.12
C ARG A 49 2.43 -9.41 -4.54
N LEU A 50 1.77 -8.56 -5.31
CA LEU A 50 0.46 -8.86 -5.89
C LEU A 50 0.62 -9.00 -7.40
N GLY A 51 0.27 -10.17 -7.94
CA GLY A 51 0.36 -10.47 -9.37
C GLY A 51 1.49 -11.44 -9.69
N ILE A 52 1.44 -12.01 -10.89
CA ILE A 52 2.41 -12.98 -11.40
C ILE A 52 3.30 -12.34 -12.47
N ILE A 53 2.71 -11.49 -13.33
CA ILE A 53 3.40 -10.88 -14.45
C ILE A 53 4.20 -9.68 -13.95
N PRO A 54 5.54 -9.59 -14.22
CA PRO A 54 6.37 -8.51 -13.69
C PRO A 54 5.88 -7.10 -13.98
N ARG A 55 5.23 -6.89 -15.13
CA ARG A 55 4.70 -5.58 -15.53
C ARG A 55 3.46 -5.16 -14.74
N GLU A 56 2.73 -6.11 -14.19
CA GLU A 56 1.46 -5.90 -13.49
C GLU A 56 1.58 -6.21 -12.01
N THR A 57 2.78 -6.42 -11.53
CA THR A 57 3.04 -6.76 -10.14
C THR A 57 3.17 -5.50 -9.29
N THR A 58 2.39 -5.44 -8.22
CA THR A 58 2.57 -4.45 -7.17
C THR A 58 3.47 -5.03 -6.10
N ASP A 59 4.59 -4.40 -5.82
CA ASP A 59 5.62 -4.88 -4.90
C ASP A 59 5.81 -3.85 -3.78
N VAL A 60 5.57 -4.27 -2.56
CA VAL A 60 5.67 -3.40 -1.38
C VAL A 60 6.56 -4.05 -0.35
N ILE A 61 7.53 -3.28 0.17
CA ILE A 61 8.36 -3.69 1.29
C ILE A 61 7.98 -2.85 2.50
N VAL A 62 7.69 -3.51 3.62
CA VAL A 62 7.36 -2.86 4.88
C VAL A 62 8.39 -3.27 5.92
N ALA A 63 8.92 -2.30 6.64
CA ALA A 63 9.82 -2.55 7.76
C ALA A 63 9.30 -1.79 8.98
N VAL A 64 9.36 -2.44 10.14
CA VAL A 64 8.95 -1.87 11.41
C VAL A 64 10.14 -1.84 12.35
N LYS A 65 10.38 -0.70 12.96
CA LYS A 65 11.39 -0.54 13.99
C LYS A 65 10.74 -0.11 15.29
N ALA A 66 11.00 -0.85 16.35
CA ALA A 66 10.46 -0.55 17.66
C ALA A 66 11.56 0.06 18.54
N ASP A 67 11.28 1.20 19.14
CA ASP A 67 12.15 1.87 20.09
C ASP A 67 11.39 2.17 21.38
N ILE A 68 12.11 2.23 22.48
CA ILE A 68 11.56 2.63 23.77
C ILE A 68 11.75 4.13 23.92
N GLY A 69 10.67 4.82 24.24
CA GLY A 69 10.70 6.26 24.41
C GLY A 69 9.78 6.74 25.55
N THR A 70 9.83 8.03 25.80
CA THR A 70 8.96 8.66 26.78
C THR A 70 7.63 9.01 26.13
N PRO A 71 6.49 8.60 26.74
CA PRO A 71 5.18 8.94 26.18
C PRO A 71 4.90 10.45 26.26
N PRO A 72 3.98 10.97 25.41
CA PRO A 72 3.58 12.38 25.47
C PRO A 72 2.98 12.73 26.84
N LYS A 73 3.20 13.95 27.32
CA LYS A 73 2.66 14.42 28.58
C LYS A 73 1.12 14.40 28.61
N ASP A 74 0.49 14.61 27.46
CA ASP A 74 -0.96 14.63 27.31
C ASP A 74 -1.59 13.24 27.39
N ASN A 75 -0.83 12.21 27.00
CA ASN A 75 -1.28 10.81 26.98
C ASN A 75 -0.17 9.88 27.51
N PRO A 76 0.04 9.82 28.84
CA PRO A 76 1.16 9.05 29.38
C PRO A 76 1.01 7.53 29.24
N THR A 77 -0.17 7.05 28.88
CA THR A 77 -0.43 5.61 28.68
C THR A 77 -0.39 5.19 27.21
N HIS A 78 -0.16 6.12 26.29
CA HIS A 78 -0.18 5.86 24.85
C HIS A 78 1.22 5.93 24.26
N GLY A 79 1.52 4.98 23.37
CA GLY A 79 2.71 5.01 22.53
C GLY A 79 2.52 5.90 21.31
N ARG A 80 3.54 5.96 20.49
CA ARG A 80 3.55 6.74 19.27
C ARG A 80 3.94 5.84 18.08
N ILE A 81 3.22 6.00 16.99
CA ILE A 81 3.53 5.36 15.71
C ILE A 81 3.82 6.46 14.69
N GLN A 82 4.93 6.33 14.00
CA GLN A 82 5.28 7.17 12.87
C GLN A 82 5.37 6.32 11.63
N CYS A 83 4.73 6.75 10.57
CA CYS A 83 4.76 6.07 9.28
C CYS A 83 5.41 6.96 8.23
N ALA A 84 6.20 6.36 7.36
CA ALA A 84 6.74 7.00 6.18
C ALA A 84 6.52 6.07 4.99
N VAL A 85 6.11 6.61 3.87
CA VAL A 85 5.88 5.88 2.63
C VAL A 85 6.70 6.52 1.52
N GLU A 86 7.52 5.72 0.86
CA GLU A 86 8.27 6.11 -0.31
C GLU A 86 7.75 5.37 -1.54
N LEU A 87 7.53 6.11 -2.61
CA LEU A 87 7.13 5.57 -3.89
C LEU A 87 8.33 5.66 -4.85
N SER A 88 8.76 4.52 -5.35
CA SER A 88 9.89 4.47 -6.29
C SER A 88 9.48 5.00 -7.65
N ALA A 89 10.29 5.89 -8.23
CA ALA A 89 10.13 6.34 -9.60
C ALA A 89 10.27 5.20 -10.63
N ILE A 90 10.91 4.11 -10.25
CA ILE A 90 11.02 2.92 -11.08
C ILE A 90 9.68 2.17 -11.16
N ALA A 91 8.85 2.27 -10.13
CA ALA A 91 7.56 1.60 -10.08
C ALA A 91 6.54 2.18 -11.06
N ASP A 92 6.50 3.49 -11.17
CA ASP A 92 5.62 4.20 -12.12
C ASP A 92 6.19 5.58 -12.45
N VAL A 93 5.98 6.01 -13.69
CA VAL A 93 6.39 7.34 -14.18
C VAL A 93 5.71 8.44 -13.38
N ASP A 94 4.47 8.22 -12.95
CA ASP A 94 3.69 9.18 -12.17
C ASP A 94 4.26 9.44 -10.78
N TYR A 95 5.15 8.58 -10.31
CA TYR A 95 5.82 8.73 -9.01
C TYR A 95 7.13 9.54 -9.07
N MET A 96 7.49 10.02 -10.25
CA MET A 96 8.65 10.89 -10.41
C MET A 96 8.35 12.29 -9.88
N GLY A 97 9.29 12.85 -9.12
CA GLY A 97 9.20 14.22 -8.60
C GLY A 97 8.14 14.41 -7.52
N ARG A 98 7.52 15.59 -7.53
CA ARG A 98 6.59 16.02 -6.47
C ARG A 98 5.30 15.20 -6.37
N GLY A 99 4.83 14.64 -7.46
CA GLY A 99 3.63 13.78 -7.47
C GLY A 99 3.79 12.57 -6.58
N GLY A 100 4.93 11.90 -6.66
CA GLY A 100 5.26 10.76 -5.80
C GLY A 100 5.44 11.15 -4.34
N GLU A 101 6.08 12.29 -4.06
CA GLU A 101 6.26 12.78 -2.70
C GLU A 101 4.91 13.12 -2.03
N THR A 102 4.03 13.80 -2.74
CA THR A 102 2.70 14.16 -2.23
C THR A 102 1.86 12.92 -1.92
N LEU A 103 1.85 11.97 -2.84
CA LEU A 103 1.12 10.71 -2.65
C LEU A 103 1.70 9.89 -1.49
N GLY A 104 3.03 9.87 -1.35
CA GLY A 104 3.70 9.22 -0.23
C GLY A 104 3.27 9.79 1.12
N VAL A 105 3.18 11.11 1.25
CA VAL A 105 2.69 11.77 2.47
C VAL A 105 1.24 11.41 2.76
N GLU A 106 0.38 11.41 1.76
CA GLU A 106 -1.03 11.04 1.90
C GLU A 106 -1.20 9.59 2.35
N LEU A 107 -0.45 8.67 1.75
CA LEU A 107 -0.47 7.26 2.12
C LEU A 107 0.06 7.03 3.53
N ALA A 108 1.11 7.74 3.93
CA ALA A 108 1.65 7.66 5.29
C ALA A 108 0.63 8.10 6.33
N ARG A 109 -0.10 9.18 6.08
CA ARG A 109 -1.17 9.65 6.96
C ARG A 109 -2.32 8.65 7.05
N ALA A 110 -2.73 8.09 5.93
CA ALA A 110 -3.77 7.07 5.90
C ALA A 110 -3.36 5.83 6.69
N LEU A 111 -2.12 5.40 6.56
CA LEU A 111 -1.57 4.26 7.30
C LEU A 111 -1.52 4.52 8.80
N GLU A 112 -1.06 5.70 9.23
CA GLU A 112 -1.06 6.09 10.64
C GLU A 112 -2.47 6.08 11.25
N ARG A 113 -3.45 6.64 10.54
CA ARG A 113 -4.85 6.63 10.99
C ARG A 113 -5.37 5.20 11.13
N SER A 114 -5.04 4.35 10.19
CA SER A 114 -5.45 2.95 10.20
C SER A 114 -4.89 2.19 11.41
N LEU A 115 -3.62 2.42 11.73
CA LEU A 115 -2.93 1.73 12.82
C LEU A 115 -3.27 2.29 14.20
N THR A 116 -3.51 3.59 14.31
CA THR A 116 -3.85 4.23 15.60
C THR A 116 -5.34 4.17 15.93
N GLY A 117 -6.17 3.73 15.00
CA GLY A 117 -7.61 3.70 15.19
C GLY A 117 -8.27 5.08 15.23
N GLN A 118 -7.55 6.14 14.91
CA GLN A 118 -8.12 7.47 14.79
C GLN A 118 -8.87 7.58 13.47
N THR A 119 -10.10 7.16 13.49
CA THR A 119 -11.03 7.47 12.44
C THR A 119 -11.56 8.89 12.64
N THR A 120 -11.95 9.55 11.56
CA THR A 120 -12.56 10.88 11.56
C THR A 120 -13.84 10.98 12.38
N GLY A 121 -14.22 9.95 13.09
CA GLY A 121 -15.38 9.87 13.96
C GLY A 121 -15.08 9.90 15.46
N GLY A 122 -13.87 10.24 15.87
CA GLY A 122 -13.57 10.58 17.26
C GLY A 122 -13.67 9.46 18.29
N MET A 123 -13.60 8.22 17.86
CA MET A 123 -13.50 7.11 18.81
C MET A 123 -12.11 6.49 18.72
N GLY A 124 -11.22 6.97 19.56
CA GLY A 124 -9.95 6.34 19.86
C GLY A 124 -10.11 5.17 20.82
#